data_162ffdbd30092543aef84ba756bedd05
#
_entry.id   162ffdbd30092543aef84ba756bedd05
#
_cell.length_a   1.000
_cell.length_b   1.000
_cell.length_c   1.000
_cell.angle_alpha   90.00
_cell.angle_beta   90.00
_cell.angle_gamma   90.00
#
_symmetry.space_group_name_H-M   'P 1'
#
loop_
_entity.id
_entity.type
_entity.pdbx_description
1 polymer ?
#
loop_
_entity_poly.entity_id
_entity_poly.type
_entity_poly.pdbx_seq_one_letter_code
_entity_poly.pdbx_strand_id
1 'polypeptide(L)'
;MLTIDLIDMGLPKAHRYLLGAVGPRPICFASTVDEKGVPNLAPFSFLNVFSSNPPIAVFSPSRSGRTGAHKDTYNNVKKVNEVVINLVDYSMVEQMSLASSPYGPEVDEFIKSGLTPIESETIKPFRVKESPIQLECKVIEVKELGEEGGSGNLIICKILRMHISDHVLDLSLIHISEPTRPSS
;
A
#
# COMPACT_ATOMS: atom_id res chain seq x y z
N MET A 1 -17.81 25.73 -15.22
CA MET A 1 -17.32 24.35 -14.96
C MET A 1 -16.17 24.09 -15.92
N LEU A 2 -15.07 23.45 -15.47
CA LEU A 2 -13.96 23.01 -16.32
C LEU A 2 -14.18 21.55 -16.71
N THR A 3 -14.21 21.25 -18.01
CA THR A 3 -14.27 19.90 -18.54
C THR A 3 -12.90 19.50 -19.05
N ILE A 4 -12.44 18.30 -18.71
CA ILE A 4 -11.08 17.83 -19.02
C ILE A 4 -11.19 16.44 -19.64
N ASP A 5 -10.52 16.24 -20.77
CA ASP A 5 -10.30 14.93 -21.34
C ASP A 5 -8.98 14.37 -20.80
N LEU A 6 -9.08 13.28 -20.03
CA LEU A 6 -7.92 12.67 -19.38
C LEU A 6 -7.08 11.82 -20.35
N ILE A 7 -7.66 11.37 -21.46
CA ILE A 7 -6.98 10.47 -22.41
C ILE A 7 -5.95 11.27 -23.21
N ASP A 8 -6.33 12.47 -23.64
CA ASP A 8 -5.51 13.29 -24.55
C ASP A 8 -4.47 14.15 -23.86
N MET A 9 -4.52 14.31 -22.52
CA MET A 9 -3.65 15.26 -21.81
C MET A 9 -2.26 14.73 -21.45
N GLY A 10 -1.98 13.47 -21.69
CA GLY A 10 -0.72 12.82 -21.30
C GLY A 10 -0.65 12.40 -19.83
N LEU A 11 0.09 11.32 -19.57
CA LEU A 11 0.14 10.62 -18.27
C LEU A 11 0.45 11.52 -17.06
N PRO A 12 1.50 12.37 -17.03
CA PRO A 12 1.84 13.14 -15.83
C PRO A 12 0.74 14.12 -15.41
N LYS A 13 0.04 14.68 -16.37
CA LYS A 13 -1.03 15.65 -16.11
C LYS A 13 -2.31 14.96 -15.68
N ALA A 14 -2.72 13.90 -16.38
CA ALA A 14 -3.86 13.06 -16.00
C ALA A 14 -3.70 12.51 -14.58
N HIS A 15 -2.51 11.99 -14.25
CA HIS A 15 -2.20 11.49 -12.92
C HIS A 15 -2.40 12.54 -11.82
N ARG A 16 -1.92 13.79 -12.02
CA ARG A 16 -2.12 14.87 -11.06
C ARG A 16 -3.59 15.21 -10.84
N TYR A 17 -4.39 15.26 -11.91
CA TYR A 17 -5.83 15.52 -11.79
C TYR A 17 -6.54 14.41 -11.03
N LEU A 18 -6.24 13.15 -11.34
CA LEU A 18 -6.83 12.00 -10.64
C LEU A 18 -6.47 12.00 -9.15
N LEU A 19 -5.20 12.22 -8.82
CA LEU A 19 -4.76 12.29 -7.42
C LEU A 19 -5.37 13.47 -6.66
N GLY A 20 -5.54 14.62 -7.32
CA GLY A 20 -6.13 15.82 -6.71
C GLY A 20 -7.64 15.75 -6.54
N ALA A 21 -8.35 15.11 -7.48
CA ALA A 21 -9.80 15.04 -7.48
C ALA A 21 -10.36 13.93 -6.59
N VAL A 22 -9.64 12.81 -6.46
CA VAL A 22 -10.07 11.65 -5.67
C VAL A 22 -9.26 11.58 -4.37
N GLY A 23 -9.80 12.16 -3.32
CA GLY A 23 -9.19 12.20 -1.98
C GLY A 23 -10.22 12.47 -0.88
N PRO A 24 -9.90 12.20 0.40
CA PRO A 24 -8.66 11.55 0.85
C PRO A 24 -8.55 10.08 0.43
N ARG A 25 -7.31 9.60 0.28
CA ARG A 25 -7.03 8.17 0.04
C ARG A 25 -6.18 7.63 1.18
N PRO A 26 -6.48 6.44 1.68
CA PRO A 26 -5.57 5.76 2.60
C PRO A 26 -4.28 5.35 1.88
N ILE A 27 -3.19 5.24 2.61
CA ILE A 27 -1.93 4.72 2.09
C ILE A 27 -1.81 3.24 2.46
N CYS A 28 -1.69 2.40 1.43
CA CYS A 28 -1.24 1.03 1.56
C CYS A 28 0.29 1.03 1.68
N PHE A 29 0.83 0.88 2.86
CA PHE A 29 2.25 0.64 3.03
C PHE A 29 2.45 -0.88 2.97
N ALA A 30 2.67 -1.36 1.74
CA ALA A 30 2.70 -2.78 1.43
C ALA A 30 4.07 -3.36 1.79
N SER A 31 4.07 -4.32 2.70
CA SER A 31 5.21 -5.18 2.99
C SER A 31 5.04 -6.53 2.29
N THR A 32 6.05 -6.93 1.54
CA THR A 32 6.13 -8.19 0.81
C THR A 32 7.48 -8.84 1.03
N VAL A 33 7.62 -10.11 0.70
CA VAL A 33 8.91 -10.81 0.63
C VAL A 33 9.07 -11.50 -0.71
N ASP A 34 10.30 -11.64 -1.15
CA ASP A 34 10.62 -12.49 -2.30
C ASP A 34 10.62 -13.99 -1.92
N GLU A 35 10.92 -14.87 -2.87
CA GLU A 35 10.99 -16.32 -2.65
C GLU A 35 12.09 -16.72 -1.68
N LYS A 36 13.09 -15.87 -1.45
CA LYS A 36 14.20 -16.07 -0.51
C LYS A 36 13.92 -15.49 0.88
N GLY A 37 12.80 -14.76 1.05
CA GLY A 37 12.43 -14.07 2.27
C GLY A 37 13.02 -12.67 2.40
N VAL A 38 13.58 -12.10 1.33
CA VAL A 38 14.08 -10.71 1.34
C VAL A 38 12.88 -9.76 1.41
N PRO A 39 12.83 -8.85 2.41
CA PRO A 39 11.73 -7.93 2.57
C PRO A 39 11.75 -6.80 1.54
N ASN A 40 10.55 -6.29 1.23
CA ASN A 40 10.34 -5.07 0.47
C ASN A 40 9.18 -4.29 1.09
N LEU A 41 9.32 -2.99 1.23
CA LEU A 41 8.32 -2.11 1.85
C LEU A 41 8.10 -0.86 0.99
N ALA A 42 6.90 -0.70 0.43
CA ALA A 42 6.59 0.40 -0.49
C ALA A 42 5.18 0.97 -0.29
N PRO A 43 5.00 2.32 -0.37
CA PRO A 43 3.71 2.96 -0.22
C PRO A 43 2.94 3.08 -1.54
N PHE A 44 1.62 2.87 -1.48
CA PHE A 44 0.69 3.03 -2.59
C PHE A 44 -0.58 3.74 -2.13
N SER A 45 -1.01 4.79 -2.83
CA SER A 45 -2.21 5.56 -2.47
C SER A 45 -3.50 5.08 -3.16
N PHE A 46 -3.43 4.08 -4.03
CA PHE A 46 -4.61 3.43 -4.58
C PHE A 46 -4.94 2.20 -3.75
N LEU A 47 -5.71 2.40 -2.68
CA LEU A 47 -6.15 1.38 -1.74
C LEU A 47 -7.59 1.62 -1.35
N ASN A 48 -8.39 0.54 -1.28
CA ASN A 48 -9.66 0.56 -0.57
C ASN A 48 -10.10 -0.87 -0.18
N VAL A 49 -11.14 -0.96 0.69
CA VAL A 49 -11.85 -2.19 1.04
C VAL A 49 -13.10 -2.30 0.18
N PHE A 50 -13.33 -3.47 -0.43
CA PHE A 50 -14.39 -3.69 -1.41
C PHE A 50 -15.43 -4.74 -1.00
N SER A 51 -15.17 -5.51 0.07
CA SER A 51 -16.08 -6.51 0.58
C SER A 51 -15.80 -6.79 2.05
N SER A 52 -16.84 -7.06 2.83
CA SER A 52 -16.75 -7.51 4.22
C SER A 52 -16.98 -9.02 4.37
N ASN A 53 -17.58 -9.67 3.37
CA ASN A 53 -17.81 -11.13 3.39
C ASN A 53 -17.64 -11.73 1.97
N PRO A 54 -16.49 -12.34 1.64
CA PRO A 54 -15.25 -12.32 2.43
C PRO A 54 -14.65 -10.92 2.54
N PRO A 55 -13.80 -10.64 3.56
CA PRO A 55 -13.16 -9.35 3.70
C PRO A 55 -12.09 -9.17 2.62
N ILE A 56 -12.31 -8.22 1.70
CA ILE A 56 -11.45 -7.97 0.53
C ILE A 56 -10.93 -6.54 0.54
N ALA A 57 -9.62 -6.39 0.47
CA ALA A 57 -8.94 -5.15 0.13
C ALA A 57 -8.35 -5.24 -1.28
N VAL A 58 -8.30 -4.11 -1.98
CA VAL A 58 -7.64 -3.99 -3.28
C VAL A 58 -6.71 -2.79 -3.25
N PHE A 59 -5.47 -2.98 -3.67
CA PHE A 59 -4.54 -1.89 -3.92
C PHE A 59 -3.88 -2.03 -5.29
N SER A 60 -3.28 -0.95 -5.78
CA SER A 60 -2.75 -0.94 -7.14
C SER A 60 -1.38 -0.26 -7.24
N PRO A 61 -0.28 -1.02 -7.21
CA PRO A 61 1.02 -0.52 -7.62
C PRO A 61 1.03 -0.26 -9.13
N SER A 62 1.37 0.98 -9.52
CA SER A 62 1.50 1.30 -10.93
C SER A 62 2.88 0.90 -11.47
N ARG A 63 2.94 0.55 -12.77
CA ARG A 63 4.19 0.40 -13.50
C ARG A 63 4.99 1.70 -13.44
N SER A 64 6.32 1.60 -13.45
CA SER A 64 7.22 2.76 -13.50
C SER A 64 6.87 3.64 -14.69
N GLY A 65 6.59 4.91 -14.46
CA GLY A 65 6.31 5.88 -15.54
C GLY A 65 7.52 6.16 -16.45
N ARG A 66 8.74 5.81 -15.99
CA ARG A 66 9.97 6.02 -16.76
C ARG A 66 10.39 4.79 -17.58
N THR A 67 10.22 3.60 -17.01
CA THR A 67 10.76 2.36 -17.60
C THR A 67 9.67 1.37 -18.03
N GLY A 68 8.41 1.57 -17.62
CA GLY A 68 7.34 0.60 -17.82
C GLY A 68 7.46 -0.65 -16.94
N ALA A 69 8.53 -0.79 -16.15
CA ALA A 69 8.78 -1.97 -15.34
C ALA A 69 7.78 -2.09 -14.18
N HIS A 70 7.52 -3.32 -13.77
CA HIS A 70 6.78 -3.60 -12.55
C HIS A 70 7.59 -3.21 -11.31
N LYS A 71 6.88 -2.93 -10.22
CA LYS A 71 7.46 -2.71 -8.89
C LYS A 71 7.79 -4.06 -8.21
N ASP A 72 8.74 -4.05 -7.28
CA ASP A 72 9.13 -5.26 -6.54
C ASP A 72 7.95 -5.86 -5.77
N THR A 73 7.09 -5.01 -5.19
CA THR A 73 5.82 -5.46 -4.58
C THR A 73 4.98 -6.31 -5.54
N TYR A 74 4.84 -5.91 -6.81
CA TYR A 74 4.12 -6.71 -7.81
C TYR A 74 4.82 -8.05 -8.08
N ASN A 75 6.15 -8.02 -8.27
CA ASN A 75 6.93 -9.21 -8.55
C ASN A 75 6.84 -10.21 -7.39
N ASN A 76 6.91 -9.73 -6.16
CA ASN A 76 6.83 -10.54 -4.95
C ASN A 76 5.45 -11.18 -4.79
N VAL A 77 4.36 -10.41 -4.92
CA VAL A 77 3.01 -10.97 -4.76
C VAL A 77 2.62 -11.95 -5.86
N LYS A 78 3.22 -11.86 -7.04
CA LYS A 78 3.04 -12.87 -8.11
C LYS A 78 3.65 -14.22 -7.78
N LYS A 79 4.65 -14.25 -6.90
CA LYS A 79 5.40 -15.46 -6.54
C LYS A 79 4.99 -16.01 -5.18
N VAL A 80 4.89 -15.13 -4.17
CA VAL A 80 4.60 -15.53 -2.78
C VAL A 80 3.11 -15.49 -2.45
N ASN A 81 2.31 -14.68 -3.16
CA ASN A 81 0.86 -14.51 -2.95
C ASN A 81 0.47 -14.02 -1.55
N GLU A 82 1.34 -13.27 -0.88
CA GLU A 82 1.14 -12.74 0.47
C GLU A 82 1.58 -11.29 0.55
N VAL A 83 0.88 -10.50 1.37
CA VAL A 83 1.19 -9.09 1.62
C VAL A 83 0.64 -8.66 2.96
N VAL A 84 1.40 -7.83 3.68
CA VAL A 84 0.86 -7.05 4.79
C VAL A 84 0.53 -5.65 4.28
N ILE A 85 -0.70 -5.21 4.48
CA ILE A 85 -1.12 -3.83 4.26
C ILE A 85 -1.04 -3.13 5.62
N ASN A 86 -0.03 -2.26 5.78
CA ASN A 86 0.12 -1.41 6.96
C ASN A 86 -0.50 -0.05 6.64
N LEU A 87 -1.42 0.44 7.47
CA LEU A 87 -1.98 1.78 7.30
C LEU A 87 -1.02 2.82 7.88
N VAL A 88 -0.87 3.93 7.16
CA VAL A 88 0.04 5.02 7.55
C VAL A 88 -0.76 6.11 8.23
N ASP A 89 -0.34 6.51 9.41
CA ASP A 89 -0.78 7.73 10.07
C ASP A 89 0.23 8.88 9.87
N TYR A 90 -0.08 10.04 10.42
CA TYR A 90 0.77 11.22 10.27
C TYR A 90 2.17 11.06 10.88
N SER A 91 2.30 10.28 11.95
CA SER A 91 3.58 10.05 12.64
C SER A 91 4.61 9.31 11.79
N MET A 92 4.14 8.56 10.77
CA MET A 92 4.97 7.73 9.89
C MET A 92 5.29 8.39 8.54
N VAL A 93 4.82 9.62 8.27
CA VAL A 93 4.90 10.21 6.92
C VAL A 93 6.33 10.37 6.42
N GLU A 94 7.26 10.77 7.29
CA GLU A 94 8.68 10.94 6.92
C GLU A 94 9.33 9.60 6.57
N GLN A 95 9.12 8.57 7.39
CA GLN A 95 9.64 7.22 7.18
C GLN A 95 9.05 6.60 5.92
N MET A 96 7.74 6.74 5.72
CA MET A 96 7.07 6.30 4.50
C MET A 96 7.64 7.00 3.26
N SER A 97 7.93 8.30 3.36
CA SER A 97 8.54 9.07 2.26
C SER A 97 9.95 8.55 1.92
N LEU A 98 10.75 8.21 2.94
CA LEU A 98 12.07 7.59 2.73
C LEU A 98 11.94 6.24 2.02
N ALA A 99 11.02 5.37 2.47
CA ALA A 99 10.77 4.07 1.84
C ALA A 99 10.21 4.17 0.41
N SER A 100 9.69 5.32 -0.01
CA SER A 100 9.19 5.53 -1.37
C SER A 100 10.27 5.82 -2.41
N SER A 101 11.52 6.00 -1.97
CA SER A 101 12.66 6.30 -2.85
C SER A 101 12.97 5.12 -3.78
N PRO A 102 13.46 5.38 -4.99
CA PRO A 102 13.74 4.32 -5.95
C PRO A 102 15.05 3.60 -5.61
N TYR A 103 15.04 2.78 -4.58
CA TYR A 103 16.17 1.93 -4.22
C TYR A 103 16.30 0.75 -5.19
N GLY A 104 17.49 0.13 -5.21
CA GLY A 104 17.70 -1.15 -5.88
C GLY A 104 17.13 -2.32 -5.09
N PRO A 105 16.89 -3.47 -5.72
CA PRO A 105 16.25 -4.63 -5.09
C PRO A 105 17.06 -5.26 -3.94
N GLU A 106 18.31 -4.87 -3.79
CA GLU A 106 19.19 -5.30 -2.68
C GLU A 106 19.04 -4.45 -1.40
N VAL A 107 18.24 -3.38 -1.46
CA VAL A 107 18.09 -2.43 -0.36
C VAL A 107 16.85 -2.79 0.45
N ASP A 108 17.02 -2.97 1.76
CA ASP A 108 15.94 -3.15 2.73
C ASP A 108 15.38 -1.78 3.13
N GLU A 109 14.15 -1.50 2.70
CA GLU A 109 13.47 -0.23 3.00
C GLU A 109 13.09 -0.11 4.49
N PHE A 110 12.94 -1.20 5.24
CA PHE A 110 12.76 -1.11 6.69
C PHE A 110 13.98 -0.45 7.34
N ILE A 111 15.18 -0.90 6.97
CA ILE A 111 16.43 -0.32 7.49
C ILE A 111 16.56 1.15 7.05
N LYS A 112 16.29 1.45 5.77
CA LYS A 112 16.44 2.81 5.23
C LYS A 112 15.46 3.82 5.83
N SER A 113 14.26 3.38 6.14
CA SER A 113 13.24 4.24 6.75
C SER A 113 13.32 4.29 8.28
N GLY A 114 14.11 3.39 8.90
CA GLY A 114 14.18 3.27 10.36
C GLY A 114 12.92 2.69 10.99
N LEU A 115 12.11 1.95 10.21
CA LEU A 115 10.93 1.26 10.68
C LEU A 115 11.28 -0.14 11.19
N THR A 116 10.50 -0.62 12.16
CA THR A 116 10.75 -1.90 12.83
C THR A 116 9.92 -3.01 12.21
N PRO A 117 10.55 -3.99 11.53
CA PRO A 117 9.83 -5.17 11.08
C PRO A 117 9.47 -6.06 12.29
N ILE A 118 8.22 -6.55 12.32
CA ILE A 118 7.77 -7.56 13.26
C ILE A 118 7.14 -8.72 12.49
N GLU A 119 7.30 -9.94 13.00
CA GLU A 119 6.77 -11.14 12.36
C GLU A 119 5.25 -11.11 12.25
N SER A 120 4.74 -11.55 11.12
CA SER A 120 3.32 -11.83 10.93
C SER A 120 2.95 -13.16 11.62
N GLU A 121 1.66 -13.35 11.89
CA GLU A 121 1.17 -14.54 12.57
C GLU A 121 0.68 -15.62 11.58
N THR A 122 0.26 -15.23 10.37
CA THR A 122 -0.37 -16.14 9.41
C THR A 122 0.30 -16.17 8.04
N ILE A 123 1.20 -15.24 7.76
CA ILE A 123 1.89 -15.09 6.47
C ILE A 123 3.37 -14.76 6.66
N LYS A 124 4.16 -14.80 5.58
CA LYS A 124 5.61 -14.57 5.64
C LYS A 124 6.04 -13.09 5.71
N PRO A 125 5.41 -12.14 4.96
CA PRO A 125 5.82 -10.75 5.00
C PRO A 125 5.72 -10.14 6.39
N PHE A 126 6.66 -9.26 6.73
CA PHE A 126 6.72 -8.58 8.03
C PHE A 126 5.65 -7.51 8.14
N ARG A 127 5.15 -7.29 9.35
CA ARG A 127 4.35 -6.13 9.72
C ARG A 127 5.26 -4.96 10.08
N VAL A 128 4.78 -3.72 9.95
CA VAL A 128 5.46 -2.51 10.43
C VAL A 128 4.96 -2.22 11.85
N LYS A 129 5.86 -2.29 12.85
CA LYS A 129 5.51 -2.11 14.27
C LYS A 129 4.82 -0.77 14.54
N GLU A 130 5.27 0.28 13.89
CA GLU A 130 4.80 1.66 14.08
C GLU A 130 3.42 1.90 13.45
N SER A 131 2.96 1.03 12.54
CA SER A 131 1.65 1.17 11.91
C SER A 131 0.51 0.91 12.89
N PRO A 132 -0.49 1.80 12.98
CA PRO A 132 -1.61 1.63 13.90
C PRO A 132 -2.55 0.48 13.54
N ILE A 133 -2.63 0.14 12.25
CA ILE A 133 -3.47 -0.96 11.75
C ILE A 133 -2.69 -1.75 10.70
N GLN A 134 -2.62 -3.06 10.87
CA GLN A 134 -1.90 -3.95 9.98
C GLN A 134 -2.84 -5.09 9.55
N LEU A 135 -2.91 -5.35 8.25
CA LEU A 135 -3.76 -6.37 7.66
C LEU A 135 -2.89 -7.45 7.02
N GLU A 136 -2.90 -8.65 7.57
CA GLU A 136 -2.28 -9.82 6.95
C GLU A 136 -3.21 -10.35 5.86
N CYS A 137 -2.72 -10.41 4.64
CA CYS A 137 -3.53 -10.68 3.47
C CYS A 137 -2.95 -11.80 2.59
N LYS A 138 -3.86 -12.64 2.07
CA LYS A 138 -3.58 -13.57 0.97
C LYS A 138 -4.03 -12.94 -0.35
N VAL A 139 -3.13 -12.86 -1.31
CA VAL A 139 -3.45 -12.40 -2.67
C VAL A 139 -4.25 -13.49 -3.39
N ILE A 140 -5.42 -13.14 -3.89
CA ILE A 140 -6.32 -14.05 -4.60
C ILE A 140 -6.31 -13.83 -6.11
N GLU A 141 -6.05 -12.60 -6.55
CA GLU A 141 -5.95 -12.25 -7.96
C GLU A 141 -5.02 -11.06 -8.16
N VAL A 142 -4.27 -11.06 -9.26
CA VAL A 142 -3.52 -9.91 -9.75
C VAL A 142 -3.95 -9.65 -11.18
N LYS A 143 -4.55 -8.47 -11.43
CA LYS A 143 -5.06 -8.07 -12.73
C LYS A 143 -4.32 -6.82 -13.23
N GLU A 144 -3.63 -6.95 -14.33
CA GLU A 144 -3.00 -5.84 -15.03
C GLU A 144 -4.05 -5.02 -15.79
N LEU A 145 -3.99 -3.69 -15.67
CA LEU A 145 -4.93 -2.77 -16.32
C LEU A 145 -4.37 -2.18 -17.62
N GLY A 146 -3.11 -2.46 -17.92
CA GLY A 146 -2.42 -2.02 -19.11
C GLY A 146 -0.93 -2.36 -19.05
N GLU A 147 -0.22 -2.13 -20.16
CA GLU A 147 1.18 -2.51 -20.33
C GLU A 147 2.13 -1.30 -20.24
N GLU A 148 1.59 -0.09 -20.44
CA GLU A 148 2.36 1.14 -20.48
C GLU A 148 2.78 1.64 -19.08
N GLY A 149 3.79 2.51 -19.05
CA GLY A 149 4.21 3.19 -17.82
C GLY A 149 3.06 3.95 -17.18
N GLY A 150 2.88 3.81 -15.86
CA GLY A 150 1.77 4.37 -15.11
C GLY A 150 0.51 3.50 -15.07
N SER A 151 0.43 2.42 -15.86
CA SER A 151 -0.68 1.47 -15.79
C SER A 151 -0.72 0.79 -14.42
N GLY A 152 -1.90 0.70 -13.83
CA GLY A 152 -2.14 0.07 -12.55
C GLY A 152 -2.14 -1.47 -12.64
N ASN A 153 -1.86 -2.11 -11.51
CA ASN A 153 -1.95 -3.55 -11.35
C ASN A 153 -2.83 -3.82 -10.13
N LEU A 154 -4.09 -4.20 -10.33
CA LEU A 154 -4.97 -4.51 -9.22
C LEU A 154 -4.49 -5.77 -8.51
N ILE A 155 -4.16 -5.62 -7.23
CA ILE A 155 -3.83 -6.71 -6.33
C ILE A 155 -5.03 -6.89 -5.40
N ILE A 156 -5.77 -7.97 -5.62
CA ILE A 156 -6.99 -8.30 -4.87
C ILE A 156 -6.61 -9.25 -3.75
N CYS A 157 -6.85 -8.82 -2.52
CA CYS A 157 -6.39 -9.49 -1.32
C CYS A 157 -7.56 -9.88 -0.41
N LYS A 158 -7.58 -11.14 0.04
CA LYS A 158 -8.42 -11.55 1.16
C LYS A 158 -7.68 -11.22 2.46
N ILE A 159 -8.31 -10.44 3.33
CA ILE A 159 -7.79 -10.14 4.67
C ILE A 159 -7.98 -11.38 5.54
N LEU A 160 -6.89 -11.88 6.12
CA LEU A 160 -6.87 -13.05 6.99
C LEU A 160 -6.90 -12.66 8.46
N ARG A 161 -6.18 -11.59 8.80
CA ARG A 161 -6.03 -11.08 10.17
C ARG A 161 -5.83 -9.58 10.17
N MET A 162 -6.37 -8.92 11.18
CA MET A 162 -6.18 -7.51 11.44
C MET A 162 -5.58 -7.33 12.83
N HIS A 163 -4.52 -6.53 12.90
CA HIS A 163 -3.93 -6.04 14.14
C HIS A 163 -4.24 -4.57 14.29
N ILE A 164 -4.70 -4.18 15.46
CA ILE A 164 -5.10 -2.80 15.76
C ILE A 164 -4.38 -2.39 17.03
N SER A 165 -3.68 -1.28 16.99
CA SER A 165 -2.98 -0.71 18.13
C SER A 165 -3.97 -0.12 19.13
N ASP A 166 -3.72 -0.33 20.44
CA ASP A 166 -4.61 0.11 21.52
C ASP A 166 -4.91 1.61 21.48
N HIS A 167 -3.96 2.43 21.01
CA HIS A 167 -4.13 3.89 20.97
C HIS A 167 -5.15 4.38 19.94
N VAL A 168 -5.58 3.54 18.97
CA VAL A 168 -6.62 3.86 17.99
C VAL A 168 -7.93 3.14 18.28
N LEU A 169 -7.97 2.29 19.30
CA LEU A 169 -9.21 1.66 19.78
C LEU A 169 -9.93 2.63 20.71
N ASP A 170 -11.15 3.01 20.36
CA ASP A 170 -12.06 3.60 21.33
C ASP A 170 -12.53 2.52 22.30
N LEU A 171 -12.64 2.86 23.60
CA LEU A 171 -13.10 1.96 24.68
C LEU A 171 -14.50 1.38 24.43
N SER A 172 -15.25 1.94 23.49
CA SER A 172 -16.56 1.41 23.07
C SER A 172 -16.50 0.19 22.14
N LEU A 173 -15.32 -0.23 21.68
CA LEU A 173 -15.08 -1.33 20.72
C LEU A 173 -15.77 -1.17 19.34
N ILE A 174 -16.45 -0.07 19.08
CA ILE A 174 -17.26 0.16 17.87
C ILE A 174 -16.68 1.26 16.98
N HIS A 175 -15.84 2.15 17.52
CA HIS A 175 -15.25 3.26 16.79
C HIS A 175 -13.73 3.17 16.80
N ILE A 176 -13.15 3.01 15.62
CA ILE A 176 -11.73 3.32 15.39
C ILE A 176 -11.67 4.83 15.21
N SER A 177 -11.00 5.55 16.10
CA SER A 177 -10.83 7.00 15.96
C SER A 177 -10.11 7.31 14.64
N GLU A 178 -10.67 8.22 13.84
CA GLU A 178 -9.94 8.74 12.69
C GLU A 178 -8.60 9.32 13.20
N PRO A 179 -7.47 9.08 12.48
CA PRO A 179 -6.22 9.74 12.82
C PRO A 179 -6.45 11.24 12.77
N THR A 180 -6.36 11.88 13.94
CA THR A 180 -6.65 13.31 14.11
C THR A 180 -5.80 14.13 13.18
N ARG A 181 -6.45 14.93 12.30
CA ARG A 181 -5.78 16.05 11.65
C ARG A 181 -5.26 16.98 12.75
N PRO A 182 -4.02 17.48 12.67
CA PRO A 182 -3.59 18.54 13.55
C PRO A 182 -4.58 19.70 13.42
N SER A 183 -5.16 20.14 14.52
CA SER A 183 -5.89 21.40 14.56
C SER A 183 -4.93 22.52 14.14
N SER A 184 -5.26 23.20 13.05
CA SER A 184 -4.57 24.42 12.57
C SER A 184 -4.57 25.51 13.63
#